data_23a0372e3d1e48b9b2dd735795e368dd
#
_entry.id   23a0372e3d1e48b9b2dd735795e368dd
#
_cell.length_a   1.000
_cell.length_b   1.000
_cell.length_c   1.000
_cell.angle_alpha   90.00
_cell.angle_beta   90.00
_cell.angle_gamma   90.00
#
_symmetry.space_group_name_H-M   'P 1'
#
loop_
_entity.id
_entity.type
_entity.pdbx_description
1 polymer ?
#
loop_
_entity_poly.entity_id
_entity_poly.type
_entity_poly.pdbx_seq_one_letter_code
_entity_poly.pdbx_strand_id
1 'polypeptide(L)'
;DLLKDCKTREEGEKVANDFNKSIREYINPLLKEISAKGQYLEVAVVRDVLLSCYDMDASIFDFPKSQRLKELNDAYVTGERMDEEMTKPLYDELHAFGSKLKNADFKQAFMGRLEKRAKLMEGRPAIDFAVVDMNGKEGKLSDYKGKVLFVDFWATWCMPCLGEMPFFNELSKKYPNVQFVGVSLDDNTEVWLNKLKGDSDHGKVLELFSKDPLVRTGWDITGIPRFLLID
;
A
#
# COMPACT_ATOMS: atom_id res chain seq x y z
N ASP A 1 13.22 -12.25 -19.75
CA ASP A 1 14.68 -12.22 -19.61
C ASP A 1 15.33 -12.70 -20.91
N LEU A 2 15.28 -11.83 -21.96
CA LEU A 2 15.71 -12.10 -23.33
C LEU A 2 17.23 -12.42 -23.45
N LEU A 3 18.01 -12.12 -22.42
CA LEU A 3 19.46 -12.30 -22.43
C LEU A 3 19.92 -13.62 -21.76
N LYS A 4 19.01 -14.36 -21.12
CA LYS A 4 19.36 -15.62 -20.42
C LYS A 4 19.92 -16.72 -21.32
N ASP A 5 19.48 -16.74 -22.57
CA ASP A 5 19.88 -17.79 -23.54
C ASP A 5 21.08 -17.38 -24.39
N CYS A 6 21.61 -16.17 -24.22
CA CYS A 6 22.78 -15.69 -24.97
C CYS A 6 24.04 -16.33 -24.42
N LYS A 7 24.77 -17.06 -25.27
CA LYS A 7 26.03 -17.76 -24.93
C LYS A 7 27.28 -16.91 -25.13
N THR A 8 27.18 -15.85 -25.91
CA THR A 8 28.29 -14.93 -26.18
C THR A 8 27.85 -13.49 -25.95
N ARG A 9 28.82 -12.60 -25.69
CA ARG A 9 28.61 -11.15 -25.60
C ARG A 9 28.01 -10.58 -26.89
N GLU A 10 28.48 -11.06 -28.05
CA GLU A 10 28.03 -10.62 -29.37
C GLU A 10 26.54 -10.97 -29.61
N GLU A 11 26.10 -12.19 -29.19
CA GLU A 11 24.70 -12.58 -29.22
C GLU A 11 23.86 -11.68 -28.33
N GLY A 12 24.32 -11.37 -27.11
CA GLY A 12 23.63 -10.47 -26.20
C GLY A 12 23.50 -9.05 -26.75
N GLU A 13 24.57 -8.50 -27.33
CA GLU A 13 24.53 -7.17 -27.96
C GLU A 13 23.57 -7.14 -29.17
N LYS A 14 23.53 -8.20 -29.97
CA LYS A 14 22.61 -8.32 -31.08
C LYS A 14 21.15 -8.34 -30.60
N VAL A 15 20.82 -9.18 -29.62
CA VAL A 15 19.45 -9.24 -29.04
C VAL A 15 19.05 -7.88 -28.46
N ALA A 16 19.93 -7.19 -27.75
CA ALA A 16 19.65 -5.85 -27.23
C ALA A 16 19.40 -4.83 -28.33
N ASN A 17 20.19 -4.88 -29.42
CA ASN A 17 20.03 -3.97 -30.56
C ASN A 17 18.72 -4.24 -31.32
N ASP A 18 18.35 -5.50 -31.52
CA ASP A 18 17.10 -5.89 -32.18
C ASP A 18 15.88 -5.48 -31.31
N PHE A 19 15.97 -5.64 -30.01
CA PHE A 19 14.94 -5.18 -29.06
C PHE A 19 14.78 -3.65 -29.10
N ASN A 20 15.90 -2.90 -29.01
CA ASN A 20 15.89 -1.44 -29.08
C ASN A 20 15.35 -0.94 -30.43
N LYS A 21 15.66 -1.64 -31.52
CA LYS A 21 15.11 -1.35 -32.85
C LYS A 21 13.59 -1.52 -32.87
N SER A 22 13.09 -2.62 -32.31
CA SER A 22 11.65 -2.88 -32.21
C SER A 22 10.93 -1.82 -31.40
N ILE A 23 11.54 -1.34 -30.29
CA ILE A 23 10.97 -0.23 -29.52
C ILE A 23 10.86 1.04 -30.36
N ARG A 24 11.92 1.39 -31.11
CA ARG A 24 11.91 2.60 -31.95
C ARG A 24 10.89 2.52 -33.07
N GLU A 25 10.75 1.36 -33.70
CA GLU A 25 9.87 1.19 -34.86
C GLU A 25 8.39 1.03 -34.49
N TYR A 26 8.07 0.37 -33.39
CA TYR A 26 6.69 0.01 -33.04
C TYR A 26 6.19 0.70 -31.77
N ILE A 27 7.01 0.81 -30.73
CA ILE A 27 6.57 1.33 -29.44
C ILE A 27 6.55 2.86 -29.43
N ASN A 28 7.62 3.53 -29.87
CA ASN A 28 7.71 4.99 -29.85
C ASN A 28 6.60 5.68 -30.66
N PRO A 29 6.22 5.23 -31.87
CA PRO A 29 5.09 5.83 -32.57
C PRO A 29 3.79 5.73 -31.80
N LEU A 30 3.55 4.58 -31.12
CA LEU A 30 2.38 4.38 -30.27
C LEU A 30 2.41 5.29 -29.04
N LEU A 31 3.56 5.39 -28.35
CA LEU A 31 3.73 6.27 -27.19
C LEU A 31 3.55 7.75 -27.57
N LYS A 32 4.03 8.16 -28.76
CA LYS A 32 3.80 9.52 -29.29
C LYS A 32 2.32 9.81 -29.50
N GLU A 33 1.59 8.88 -30.11
CA GLU A 33 0.15 9.01 -30.32
C GLU A 33 -0.61 9.09 -28.98
N ILE A 34 -0.33 8.18 -28.07
CA ILE A 34 -0.98 8.08 -26.77
C ILE A 34 -0.68 9.34 -25.93
N SER A 35 0.58 9.77 -25.87
CA SER A 35 0.98 10.97 -25.10
C SER A 35 0.34 12.24 -25.65
N ALA A 36 0.14 12.34 -26.97
CA ALA A 36 -0.53 13.48 -27.60
C ALA A 36 -2.03 13.56 -27.29
N LYS A 37 -2.67 12.38 -27.14
CA LYS A 37 -4.12 12.26 -26.88
C LYS A 37 -4.37 12.11 -25.37
N GLY A 38 -4.20 13.14 -24.59
CA GLY A 38 -4.25 13.11 -23.11
C GLY A 38 -5.36 12.27 -22.46
N GLN A 39 -6.43 11.91 -23.19
CA GLN A 39 -7.50 11.03 -22.74
C GLN A 39 -7.02 9.62 -22.34
N TYR A 40 -5.93 9.14 -22.93
CA TYR A 40 -5.39 7.82 -22.59
C TYR A 40 -4.70 7.77 -21.21
N LEU A 41 -4.37 8.93 -20.61
CA LEU A 41 -3.84 9.00 -19.25
C LEU A 41 -4.88 8.61 -18.18
N GLU A 42 -6.14 8.57 -18.53
CA GLU A 42 -7.23 8.08 -17.68
C GLU A 42 -7.27 6.55 -17.62
N VAL A 43 -6.66 5.87 -18.60
CA VAL A 43 -6.56 4.41 -18.61
C VAL A 43 -5.33 3.99 -17.80
N ALA A 44 -5.53 3.34 -16.65
CA ALA A 44 -4.48 3.01 -15.69
C ALA A 44 -3.28 2.28 -16.33
N VAL A 45 -3.52 1.23 -17.11
CA VAL A 45 -2.44 0.46 -17.75
C VAL A 45 -1.62 1.32 -18.71
N VAL A 46 -2.25 2.18 -19.49
CA VAL A 46 -1.57 3.08 -20.43
C VAL A 46 -0.75 4.13 -19.70
N ARG A 47 -1.32 4.71 -18.66
CA ARG A 47 -0.63 5.66 -17.77
C ARG A 47 0.62 5.02 -17.16
N ASP A 48 0.50 3.82 -16.61
CA ASP A 48 1.58 3.14 -15.92
C ASP A 48 2.72 2.78 -16.89
N VAL A 49 2.41 2.40 -18.13
CA VAL A 49 3.42 2.21 -19.21
C VAL A 49 4.13 3.52 -19.53
N LEU A 50 3.39 4.63 -19.71
CA LEU A 50 4.00 5.93 -20.00
C LEU A 50 4.89 6.41 -18.85
N LEU A 51 4.49 6.24 -17.60
CA LEU A 51 5.29 6.58 -16.43
C LEU A 51 6.54 5.70 -16.33
N SER A 52 6.41 4.39 -16.57
CA SER A 52 7.56 3.47 -16.58
C SER A 52 8.61 3.83 -17.62
N CYS A 53 8.20 4.44 -18.75
CA CYS A 53 9.11 4.88 -19.82
C CYS A 53 9.56 6.34 -19.66
N TYR A 54 9.05 7.08 -18.67
CA TYR A 54 9.23 8.54 -18.58
C TYR A 54 10.69 8.96 -18.41
N ASP A 55 11.42 8.30 -17.52
CA ASP A 55 12.83 8.59 -17.19
C ASP A 55 13.81 7.62 -17.89
N MET A 56 13.32 6.74 -18.76
CA MET A 56 14.17 5.84 -19.52
C MET A 56 14.99 6.59 -20.58
N ASP A 57 16.06 5.94 -21.04
CA ASP A 57 16.97 6.49 -22.03
C ASP A 57 16.24 7.04 -23.27
N ALA A 58 16.34 8.34 -23.49
CA ALA A 58 15.70 9.03 -24.60
C ALA A 58 16.19 8.57 -25.98
N SER A 59 17.33 7.87 -26.07
CA SER A 59 17.79 7.25 -27.31
C SER A 59 16.95 6.03 -27.68
N ILE A 60 16.26 5.43 -26.71
CA ILE A 60 15.41 4.26 -26.88
C ILE A 60 13.92 4.68 -26.85
N PHE A 61 13.51 5.45 -25.84
CA PHE A 61 12.13 5.90 -25.64
C PHE A 61 12.00 7.40 -25.96
N ASP A 62 11.74 7.70 -27.23
CA ASP A 62 11.54 9.08 -27.73
C ASP A 62 10.05 9.37 -27.94
N PHE A 63 9.41 9.96 -26.94
CA PHE A 63 8.04 10.45 -27.04
C PHE A 63 7.85 11.81 -26.38
N PRO A 64 6.90 12.65 -26.83
CA PRO A 64 6.72 13.99 -26.28
C PRO A 64 6.18 13.89 -24.84
N LYS A 65 6.94 14.45 -23.91
CA LYS A 65 6.54 14.61 -22.50
C LYS A 65 5.62 15.83 -22.38
N SER A 66 4.31 15.63 -22.61
CA SER A 66 3.34 16.70 -22.46
C SER A 66 3.37 17.29 -21.05
N GLN A 67 2.95 18.57 -20.90
CA GLN A 67 2.88 19.21 -19.58
C GLN A 67 2.02 18.39 -18.59
N ARG A 68 0.92 17.78 -19.08
CA ARG A 68 0.05 16.93 -18.28
C ARG A 68 0.76 15.64 -17.82
N LEU A 69 1.52 15.00 -18.72
CA LEU A 69 2.28 13.80 -18.38
C LEU A 69 3.41 14.10 -17.39
N LYS A 70 4.10 15.24 -17.56
CA LYS A 70 5.11 15.70 -16.61
C LYS A 70 4.52 15.94 -15.22
N GLU A 71 3.40 16.66 -15.14
CA GLU A 71 2.72 16.92 -13.87
C GLU A 71 2.26 15.61 -13.18
N LEU A 72 1.80 14.64 -13.97
CA LEU A 72 1.43 13.31 -13.46
C LEU A 72 2.65 12.56 -12.91
N ASN A 73 3.77 12.59 -13.65
CA ASN A 73 5.01 11.96 -13.19
C ASN A 73 5.52 12.58 -11.90
N ASP A 74 5.56 13.91 -11.83
CA ASP A 74 5.98 14.63 -10.63
C ASP A 74 5.07 14.30 -9.44
N ALA A 75 3.77 14.18 -9.66
CA ALA A 75 2.80 13.77 -8.64
C ALA A 75 2.99 12.31 -8.21
N TYR A 76 3.32 11.42 -9.15
CA TYR A 76 3.57 10.01 -8.87
C TYR A 76 4.84 9.85 -8.02
N VAL A 77 5.98 10.36 -8.49
CA VAL A 77 7.28 10.26 -7.79
C VAL A 77 7.22 10.90 -6.41
N THR A 78 6.63 12.12 -6.31
CA THR A 78 6.47 12.78 -5.01
C THR A 78 5.50 12.00 -4.13
N GLY A 79 4.47 11.40 -4.72
CA GLY A 79 3.48 10.59 -4.02
C GLY A 79 4.02 9.28 -3.44
N GLU A 80 5.11 8.71 -3.98
CA GLU A 80 5.77 7.55 -3.40
C GLU A 80 6.28 7.83 -1.98
N ARG A 81 6.70 9.06 -1.70
CA ARG A 81 7.11 9.47 -0.36
C ARG A 81 5.98 9.45 0.67
N MET A 82 4.73 9.31 0.26
CA MET A 82 3.62 9.08 1.19
C MET A 82 3.68 7.70 1.85
N ASP A 83 4.49 6.78 1.35
CA ASP A 83 4.70 5.46 1.96
C ASP A 83 5.78 5.48 3.05
N GLU A 84 6.56 6.58 3.14
CA GLU A 84 7.42 6.84 4.28
C GLU A 84 6.59 7.06 5.55
N GLU A 85 7.23 7.03 6.71
CA GLU A 85 6.59 7.43 7.97
C GLU A 85 6.14 8.89 7.87
N MET A 86 4.84 9.12 7.98
CA MET A 86 4.25 10.44 7.80
C MET A 86 4.51 11.33 9.01
N THR A 87 5.53 12.17 8.91
CA THR A 87 5.84 13.21 9.90
C THR A 87 5.22 14.56 9.51
N LYS A 88 5.12 15.48 10.48
CA LYS A 88 4.60 16.83 10.19
C LYS A 88 5.41 17.58 9.12
N PRO A 89 6.76 17.58 9.12
CA PRO A 89 7.54 18.21 8.04
C PRO A 89 7.27 17.58 6.67
N LEU A 90 7.21 16.26 6.58
CA LEU A 90 6.90 15.55 5.34
C LEU A 90 5.49 15.90 4.83
N TYR A 91 4.50 15.91 5.74
CA TYR A 91 3.14 16.33 5.39
C TYR A 91 3.11 17.75 4.82
N ASP A 92 3.77 18.71 5.46
CA ASP A 92 3.78 20.11 5.02
C ASP A 92 4.43 20.24 3.63
N GLU A 93 5.52 19.51 3.38
CA GLU A 93 6.19 19.47 2.06
C GLU A 93 5.26 18.91 0.98
N LEU A 94 4.67 17.72 1.23
CA LEU A 94 3.77 17.07 0.28
C LEU A 94 2.49 17.89 0.05
N HIS A 95 1.96 18.53 1.09
CA HIS A 95 0.79 19.40 0.98
C HIS A 95 1.11 20.65 0.13
N ALA A 96 2.29 21.26 0.33
CA ALA A 96 2.73 22.39 -0.47
C ALA A 96 2.93 22.01 -1.95
N PHE A 97 3.45 20.80 -2.23
CA PHE A 97 3.55 20.27 -3.58
C PHE A 97 2.16 20.05 -4.20
N GLY A 98 1.31 19.25 -3.53
CA GLY A 98 -0.04 18.93 -4.04
C GLY A 98 -0.91 20.17 -4.30
N SER A 99 -0.74 21.23 -3.46
CA SER A 99 -1.46 22.49 -3.63
C SER A 99 -1.13 23.20 -4.95
N LYS A 100 0.07 22.99 -5.51
CA LYS A 100 0.55 23.61 -6.77
C LYS A 100 0.15 22.82 -8.01
N LEU A 101 -0.36 21.61 -7.88
CA LEU A 101 -0.83 20.83 -9.01
C LEU A 101 -1.95 21.57 -9.73
N LYS A 102 -1.83 21.66 -11.06
CA LYS A 102 -2.77 22.41 -11.92
C LYS A 102 -3.91 21.52 -12.40
N ASN A 103 -3.62 20.24 -12.69
CA ASN A 103 -4.65 19.29 -13.08
C ASN A 103 -5.52 18.95 -11.86
N ALA A 104 -6.83 19.20 -11.97
CA ALA A 104 -7.78 19.04 -10.87
C ALA A 104 -7.86 17.58 -10.37
N ASP A 105 -7.85 16.61 -11.30
CA ASP A 105 -7.98 15.20 -10.99
C ASP A 105 -6.74 14.68 -10.25
N PHE A 106 -5.55 15.07 -10.73
CA PHE A 106 -4.28 14.71 -10.06
C PHE A 106 -4.19 15.35 -8.68
N LYS A 107 -4.58 16.61 -8.56
CA LYS A 107 -4.64 17.31 -7.28
C LYS A 107 -5.58 16.61 -6.30
N GLN A 108 -6.78 16.28 -6.74
CA GLN A 108 -7.76 15.59 -5.90
C GLN A 108 -7.25 14.23 -5.44
N ALA A 109 -6.70 13.42 -6.35
CA ALA A 109 -6.17 12.11 -6.03
C ALA A 109 -4.97 12.20 -5.06
N PHE A 110 -4.02 13.10 -5.34
CA PHE A 110 -2.83 13.32 -4.50
C PHE A 110 -3.22 13.80 -3.10
N MET A 111 -4.01 14.87 -3.01
CA MET A 111 -4.44 15.44 -1.73
C MET A 111 -5.31 14.45 -0.94
N GLY A 112 -6.20 13.70 -1.61
CA GLY A 112 -7.02 12.69 -0.97
C GLY A 112 -6.21 11.56 -0.34
N ARG A 113 -5.13 11.10 -1.01
CA ARG A 113 -4.18 10.12 -0.45
C ARG A 113 -3.40 10.72 0.72
N LEU A 114 -2.89 11.95 0.57
CA LEU A 114 -2.14 12.64 1.61
C LEU A 114 -2.99 12.82 2.88
N GLU A 115 -4.23 13.27 2.77
CA GLU A 115 -5.14 13.44 3.90
C GLU A 115 -5.48 12.11 4.60
N LYS A 116 -5.59 11.01 3.85
CA LYS A 116 -5.72 9.68 4.44
C LYS A 116 -4.53 9.32 5.32
N ARG A 117 -3.31 9.52 4.79
CA ARG A 117 -2.07 9.23 5.50
C ARG A 117 -1.89 10.14 6.72
N ALA A 118 -2.28 11.42 6.61
CA ALA A 118 -2.20 12.38 7.70
C ALA A 118 -3.05 12.00 8.93
N LYS A 119 -4.14 11.26 8.75
CA LYS A 119 -4.96 10.75 9.85
C LYS A 119 -4.24 9.70 10.69
N LEU A 120 -3.23 9.04 10.13
CA LEU A 120 -2.44 7.99 10.78
C LEU A 120 -1.12 8.49 11.40
N MET A 121 -0.91 9.81 11.38
CA MET A 121 0.28 10.40 12.00
C MET A 121 0.24 10.23 13.52
N GLU A 122 1.43 10.11 14.11
CA GLU A 122 1.60 10.13 15.57
C GLU A 122 0.88 11.33 16.22
N GLY A 123 0.26 11.11 17.38
CA GLY A 123 -0.51 12.11 18.11
C GLY A 123 -1.91 12.39 17.52
N ARG A 124 -2.34 11.68 16.49
CA ARG A 124 -3.72 11.76 15.99
C ARG A 124 -4.61 10.75 16.72
N PRO A 125 -5.89 11.09 16.93
CA PRO A 125 -6.83 10.14 17.50
C PRO A 125 -6.91 8.85 16.69
N ALA A 126 -6.80 7.71 17.36
CA ALA A 126 -6.97 6.40 16.72
C ALA A 126 -8.36 6.29 16.07
N ILE A 127 -8.40 5.70 14.88
CA ILE A 127 -9.65 5.48 14.15
C ILE A 127 -10.38 4.32 14.81
N ASP A 128 -11.58 4.59 15.32
CA ASP A 128 -12.40 3.59 15.96
C ASP A 128 -13.16 2.73 14.95
N PHE A 129 -13.42 1.48 15.29
CA PHE A 129 -14.19 0.56 14.46
C PHE A 129 -14.91 -0.50 15.32
N ALA A 130 -15.96 -1.08 14.76
CA ALA A 130 -16.74 -2.12 15.42
C ALA A 130 -15.98 -3.46 15.43
N VAL A 131 -16.07 -4.16 16.56
CA VAL A 131 -15.45 -5.47 16.78
C VAL A 131 -16.44 -6.42 17.47
N VAL A 132 -16.15 -7.72 17.35
CA VAL A 132 -16.87 -8.78 18.08
C VAL A 132 -15.84 -9.63 18.81
N ASP A 133 -16.06 -9.95 20.09
CA ASP A 133 -15.21 -10.84 20.86
C ASP A 133 -15.52 -12.32 20.60
N MET A 134 -14.73 -13.23 21.17
CA MET A 134 -14.90 -14.68 21.04
C MET A 134 -16.22 -15.22 21.59
N ASN A 135 -16.92 -14.45 22.43
CA ASN A 135 -18.22 -14.79 23.01
C ASN A 135 -19.39 -14.21 22.20
N GLY A 136 -19.11 -13.54 21.09
CA GLY A 136 -20.12 -12.88 20.26
C GLY A 136 -20.57 -11.52 20.81
N LYS A 137 -19.89 -10.96 21.80
CA LYS A 137 -20.18 -9.63 22.32
C LYS A 137 -19.68 -8.57 21.36
N GLU A 138 -20.57 -7.72 20.90
CA GLU A 138 -20.25 -6.55 20.09
C GLU A 138 -19.66 -5.42 20.94
N GLY A 139 -18.71 -4.67 20.35
CA GLY A 139 -18.05 -3.55 20.96
C GLY A 139 -17.30 -2.73 19.91
N LYS A 140 -16.41 -1.89 20.39
CA LYS A 140 -15.50 -1.06 19.55
C LYS A 140 -14.09 -1.15 20.07
N LEU A 141 -13.11 -0.84 19.20
CA LEU A 141 -11.71 -0.78 19.62
C LEU A 141 -11.51 0.21 20.78
N SER A 142 -12.26 1.31 20.78
CA SER A 142 -12.23 2.33 21.84
C SER A 142 -12.68 1.84 23.22
N ASP A 143 -13.34 0.69 23.32
CA ASP A 143 -13.73 0.10 24.62
C ASP A 143 -12.50 -0.40 25.41
N TYR A 144 -11.36 -0.54 24.75
CA TYR A 144 -10.09 -0.98 25.32
C TYR A 144 -9.13 0.18 25.64
N LYS A 145 -9.61 1.44 25.65
CA LYS A 145 -8.82 2.62 26.03
C LYS A 145 -8.23 2.51 27.44
N GLY A 146 -7.14 3.23 27.66
CA GLY A 146 -6.43 3.31 28.96
C GLY A 146 -5.25 2.35 29.09
N LYS A 147 -4.92 1.64 28.00
CA LYS A 147 -3.70 0.85 27.85
C LYS A 147 -3.11 1.14 26.47
N VAL A 148 -1.81 0.97 26.35
CA VAL A 148 -1.17 0.88 25.05
C VAL A 148 -1.65 -0.41 24.38
N LEU A 149 -2.21 -0.29 23.18
CA LEU A 149 -2.66 -1.43 22.38
C LEU A 149 -1.61 -1.74 21.30
N PHE A 150 -1.19 -2.99 21.22
CA PHE A 150 -0.44 -3.50 20.07
C PHE A 150 -1.35 -4.41 19.27
N VAL A 151 -1.81 -3.90 18.13
CA VAL A 151 -2.86 -4.51 17.30
C VAL A 151 -2.21 -5.22 16.12
N ASP A 152 -2.56 -6.50 15.91
CA ASP A 152 -2.25 -7.28 14.72
C ASP A 152 -3.52 -7.50 13.91
N PHE A 153 -3.52 -7.08 12.63
CA PHE A 153 -4.57 -7.41 11.68
C PHE A 153 -4.17 -8.64 10.89
N TRP A 154 -4.95 -9.70 11.02
CA TRP A 154 -4.66 -11.00 10.47
C TRP A 154 -5.89 -11.69 9.86
N ALA A 155 -5.73 -12.86 9.25
CA ALA A 155 -6.81 -13.73 8.82
C ALA A 155 -6.34 -15.19 8.75
N THR A 156 -7.26 -16.11 8.80
CA THR A 156 -6.96 -17.56 8.79
C THR A 156 -6.33 -18.04 7.47
N TRP A 157 -6.58 -17.36 6.37
CA TRP A 157 -6.00 -17.63 5.04
C TRP A 157 -4.65 -16.91 4.82
N CYS A 158 -4.23 -16.04 5.73
CA CYS A 158 -2.98 -15.28 5.61
C CYS A 158 -1.80 -16.09 6.17
N MET A 159 -1.11 -16.83 5.31
CA MET A 159 0.03 -17.66 5.73
C MET A 159 1.15 -16.88 6.43
N PRO A 160 1.57 -15.71 5.95
CA PRO A 160 2.55 -14.88 6.68
C PRO A 160 2.05 -14.50 8.08
N CYS A 161 0.75 -14.13 8.23
CA CYS A 161 0.18 -13.78 9.53
C CYS A 161 0.28 -14.96 10.51
N LEU A 162 -0.05 -16.18 10.05
CA LEU A 162 0.04 -17.38 10.87
C LEU A 162 1.50 -17.68 11.31
N GLY A 163 2.48 -17.33 10.48
CA GLY A 163 3.91 -17.43 10.82
C GLY A 163 4.34 -16.45 11.91
N GLU A 164 3.72 -15.28 12.00
CA GLU A 164 4.02 -14.25 13.01
C GLU A 164 3.29 -14.47 14.34
N MET A 165 2.17 -15.20 14.37
CA MET A 165 1.37 -15.42 15.59
C MET A 165 2.17 -15.96 16.79
N PRO A 166 3.08 -16.95 16.64
CA PRO A 166 3.86 -17.43 17.80
C PRO A 166 4.70 -16.33 18.44
N PHE A 167 5.33 -15.47 17.63
CA PHE A 167 6.13 -14.35 18.12
C PHE A 167 5.24 -13.29 18.79
N PHE A 168 4.10 -12.99 18.23
CA PHE A 168 3.12 -12.08 18.80
C PHE A 168 2.62 -12.58 20.17
N ASN A 169 2.33 -13.87 20.29
CA ASN A 169 1.93 -14.53 21.53
C ASN A 169 3.03 -14.47 22.59
N GLU A 170 4.30 -14.71 22.21
CA GLU A 170 5.43 -14.59 23.13
C GLU A 170 5.62 -13.15 23.62
N LEU A 171 5.54 -12.15 22.72
CA LEU A 171 5.61 -10.75 23.08
C LEU A 171 4.50 -10.36 24.06
N SER A 172 3.29 -10.88 23.89
CA SER A 172 2.16 -10.61 24.79
C SER A 172 2.43 -11.07 26.23
N LYS A 173 3.19 -12.16 26.40
CA LYS A 173 3.60 -12.68 27.70
C LYS A 173 4.73 -11.83 28.30
N LYS A 174 5.62 -11.30 27.46
CA LYS A 174 6.80 -10.52 27.86
C LYS A 174 6.45 -9.09 28.29
N TYR A 175 5.43 -8.48 27.66
CA TYR A 175 5.04 -7.09 27.90
C TYR A 175 3.63 -6.97 28.51
N PRO A 176 3.45 -7.29 29.81
CA PRO A 176 2.11 -7.36 30.43
C PRO A 176 1.42 -6.00 30.56
N ASN A 177 2.14 -4.90 30.42
CA ASN A 177 1.59 -3.53 30.46
C ASN A 177 1.02 -3.08 29.10
N VAL A 178 1.27 -3.84 28.02
CA VAL A 178 0.72 -3.62 26.70
C VAL A 178 -0.43 -4.61 26.47
N GLN A 179 -1.55 -4.13 25.99
CA GLN A 179 -2.64 -5.00 25.56
C GLN A 179 -2.40 -5.44 24.11
N PHE A 180 -2.10 -6.70 23.92
CA PHE A 180 -2.01 -7.30 22.59
C PHE A 180 -3.40 -7.64 22.10
N VAL A 181 -3.71 -7.27 20.86
CA VAL A 181 -5.02 -7.42 20.25
C VAL A 181 -4.86 -8.03 18.86
N GLY A 182 -5.39 -9.22 18.65
CA GLY A 182 -5.52 -9.83 17.33
C GLY A 182 -6.88 -9.45 16.74
N VAL A 183 -6.90 -8.81 15.57
CA VAL A 183 -8.14 -8.47 14.86
C VAL A 183 -8.21 -9.29 13.58
N SER A 184 -9.07 -10.30 13.58
CA SER A 184 -9.34 -11.10 12.37
C SER A 184 -10.13 -10.29 11.35
N LEU A 185 -9.68 -10.37 10.10
CA LEU A 185 -10.32 -9.82 8.91
C LEU A 185 -10.92 -10.92 8.02
N ASP A 186 -11.20 -12.08 8.59
CA ASP A 186 -11.91 -13.16 7.89
C ASP A 186 -13.32 -12.74 7.47
N ASP A 187 -13.85 -13.37 6.43
CA ASP A 187 -15.23 -13.13 6.00
C ASP A 187 -16.26 -13.82 6.88
N ASN A 188 -15.83 -14.76 7.73
CA ASN A 188 -16.70 -15.57 8.55
C ASN A 188 -16.15 -15.76 9.97
N THR A 189 -16.94 -15.36 10.97
CA THR A 189 -16.62 -15.54 12.40
C THR A 189 -16.43 -17.01 12.80
N GLU A 190 -17.14 -17.93 12.16
CA GLU A 190 -17.03 -19.36 12.46
C GLU A 190 -15.64 -19.91 12.07
N VAL A 191 -15.11 -19.50 10.91
CA VAL A 191 -13.76 -19.90 10.47
C VAL A 191 -12.70 -19.39 11.43
N TRP A 192 -12.79 -18.11 11.82
CA TRP A 192 -11.93 -17.51 12.84
C TRP A 192 -11.99 -18.26 14.17
N LEU A 193 -13.19 -18.49 14.73
CA LEU A 193 -13.37 -19.19 16.01
C LEU A 193 -12.85 -20.63 15.95
N ASN A 194 -13.04 -21.34 14.84
CA ASN A 194 -12.53 -22.70 14.67
C ASN A 194 -10.99 -22.74 14.63
N LYS A 195 -10.36 -21.75 13.99
CA LYS A 195 -8.91 -21.61 14.01
C LYS A 195 -8.39 -21.38 15.43
N LEU A 196 -9.01 -20.47 16.18
CA LEU A 196 -8.62 -20.19 17.56
C LEU A 196 -8.81 -21.41 18.48
N LYS A 197 -9.90 -22.17 18.35
CA LYS A 197 -10.13 -23.39 19.13
C LYS A 197 -9.10 -24.49 18.85
N GLY A 198 -8.56 -24.54 17.65
CA GLY A 198 -7.52 -25.49 17.24
C GLY A 198 -6.11 -25.10 17.69
N ASP A 199 -5.92 -23.87 18.13
CA ASP A 199 -4.63 -23.37 18.62
C ASP A 199 -4.58 -23.45 20.14
N SER A 200 -3.52 -24.02 20.69
CA SER A 200 -3.40 -24.26 22.13
C SER A 200 -2.75 -23.11 22.90
N ASP A 201 -2.13 -22.16 22.21
CA ASP A 201 -1.40 -21.03 22.82
C ASP A 201 -1.72 -19.71 22.13
N HIS A 202 -2.64 -18.97 22.71
CA HIS A 202 -2.97 -17.60 22.31
C HIS A 202 -2.20 -16.53 23.10
N GLY A 203 -1.24 -16.91 23.95
CA GLY A 203 -0.55 -15.97 24.81
C GLY A 203 -1.49 -15.21 25.74
N LYS A 204 -1.34 -13.89 25.78
CA LYS A 204 -2.24 -12.95 26.47
C LYS A 204 -2.89 -11.99 25.46
N VAL A 205 -3.17 -12.51 24.26
CA VAL A 205 -3.77 -11.75 23.18
C VAL A 205 -5.28 -11.68 23.38
N LEU A 206 -5.85 -10.49 23.21
CA LEU A 206 -7.29 -10.29 23.11
C LEU A 206 -7.68 -10.53 21.64
N GLU A 207 -8.40 -11.60 21.39
CA GLU A 207 -8.84 -11.96 20.05
C GLU A 207 -10.18 -11.32 19.72
N LEU A 208 -10.22 -10.56 18.63
CA LEU A 208 -11.36 -9.83 18.13
C LEU A 208 -11.57 -10.13 16.63
N PHE A 209 -12.78 -9.94 16.19
CA PHE A 209 -13.18 -10.07 14.79
C PHE A 209 -13.80 -8.76 14.31
N SER A 210 -13.53 -8.33 13.08
CA SER A 210 -14.15 -7.15 12.51
C SER A 210 -14.47 -7.29 11.02
N LYS A 211 -15.70 -6.87 10.67
CA LYS A 211 -16.15 -6.64 9.29
C LYS A 211 -16.35 -5.16 8.99
N ASP A 212 -16.01 -4.29 9.92
CA ASP A 212 -16.16 -2.86 9.72
C ASP A 212 -15.26 -2.39 8.59
N PRO A 213 -15.81 -1.79 7.52
CA PRO A 213 -15.01 -1.26 6.42
C PRO A 213 -13.96 -0.22 6.87
N LEU A 214 -14.18 0.45 8.01
CA LEU A 214 -13.24 1.43 8.58
C LEU A 214 -11.90 0.80 8.97
N VAL A 215 -11.85 -0.50 9.26
CA VAL A 215 -10.59 -1.20 9.50
C VAL A 215 -9.67 -1.04 8.30
N ARG A 216 -10.16 -1.34 7.10
CA ARG A 216 -9.34 -1.25 5.88
C ARG A 216 -9.22 0.20 5.37
N THR A 217 -10.35 0.91 5.27
CA THR A 217 -10.37 2.24 4.64
C THR A 217 -9.84 3.35 5.55
N GLY A 218 -10.07 3.25 6.85
CA GLY A 218 -9.60 4.24 7.84
C GLY A 218 -8.10 4.09 8.11
N TRP A 219 -7.67 2.85 8.41
CA TRP A 219 -6.27 2.55 8.73
C TRP A 219 -5.37 2.30 7.50
N ASP A 220 -5.88 2.53 6.30
CA ASP A 220 -5.17 2.34 5.02
C ASP A 220 -4.50 0.96 4.91
N ILE A 221 -5.24 -0.10 5.33
CA ILE A 221 -4.75 -1.48 5.32
C ILE A 221 -4.96 -2.06 3.93
N THR A 222 -3.91 -2.07 3.13
CA THR A 222 -3.88 -2.63 1.78
C THR A 222 -3.44 -4.09 1.75
N GLY A 223 -2.80 -4.57 2.83
CA GLY A 223 -2.34 -5.96 2.99
C GLY A 223 -2.16 -6.32 4.46
N ILE A 224 -2.12 -7.62 4.75
CA ILE A 224 -1.84 -8.21 6.06
C ILE A 224 -0.67 -9.20 5.94
N PRO A 225 0.14 -9.44 7.02
CA PRO A 225 -0.02 -8.89 8.37
C PRO A 225 0.21 -7.38 8.44
N ARG A 226 -0.48 -6.72 9.36
CA ARG A 226 -0.32 -5.29 9.63
C ARG A 226 -0.39 -5.03 11.12
N PHE A 227 0.64 -4.38 11.66
CA PHE A 227 0.73 -4.05 13.08
C PHE A 227 0.51 -2.56 13.31
N LEU A 228 -0.17 -2.23 14.41
CA LEU A 228 -0.34 -0.85 14.88
C LEU A 228 -0.04 -0.77 16.36
N LEU A 229 0.59 0.33 16.77
CA LEU A 229 0.74 0.70 18.17
C LEU A 229 -0.14 1.92 18.44
N ILE A 230 -1.02 1.82 19.45
CA ILE A 230 -2.00 2.85 19.80
C ILE A 230 -1.85 3.12 21.30
N ASP A 231 -1.64 4.38 21.67
CA ASP A 231 -1.52 4.84 23.04
C ASP A 231 -2.68 5.77 23.46
#